data_8f92f5df23e28a335e11b9b200af9f33
#
_entry.id   8f92f5df23e28a335e11b9b200af9f33
#
_cell.length_a   1.000
_cell.length_b   1.000
_cell.length_c   1.000
_cell.angle_alpha   90.00
_cell.angle_beta   90.00
_cell.angle_gamma   90.00
#
_symmetry.space_group_name_H-M   'P 1'
#
loop_
_entity.id
_entity.type
_entity.pdbx_description
1 polymer ?
#
loop_
_entity_poly.entity_id
_entity_poly.type
_entity_poly.pdbx_seq_one_letter_code
_entity_poly.pdbx_strand_id
1 'polypeptide(L)'
;MLPGDYIAYRLSGRMSTSVSGLSEQILWDFEEERRADFVAGWYGIPQEMIPEAGVSIGTEARTDEAAERLLGIPAGTPISYRAGDQPNNAFSLNVMEAGEVAATGGTSGVVYGVTDKRQADPQSRVNTFVHVNHTASNPRYGILLCINGTGIMNSWIRRNVTQETLDYAEMNRQAASVPAGSEGLSVVPFGNGAERMLCNRCRRAGIIGLDLNRHTTAHILRATQEGIAYSFRYGIDIMRGLGVRPDVIRAGAANLFLSPLFRQTQKRGG
;
A
#
# COMPACT_ATOMS: atom_id res chain seq x y z
N MET A 1 3.86 2.27 19.67
CA MET A 1 5.09 2.90 19.10
C MET A 1 5.48 2.13 17.86
N LEU A 2 5.61 2.80 16.73
CA LEU A 2 6.09 2.20 15.47
C LEU A 2 7.62 1.96 15.53
N PRO A 3 8.17 1.06 14.71
CA PRO A 3 9.62 0.80 14.70
C PRO A 3 10.48 2.04 14.49
N GLY A 4 10.07 2.95 13.60
CA GLY A 4 10.76 4.22 13.36
C GLY A 4 10.77 5.15 14.58
N ASP A 5 9.68 5.17 15.35
CA ASP A 5 9.60 5.94 16.59
C ASP A 5 10.54 5.36 17.66
N TYR A 6 10.61 4.02 17.76
CA TYR A 6 11.52 3.35 18.69
C TYR A 6 12.99 3.64 18.35
N ILE A 7 13.34 3.62 17.07
CA ILE A 7 14.70 3.97 16.63
C ILE A 7 15.01 5.43 16.98
N ALA A 8 14.09 6.35 16.69
CA ALA A 8 14.26 7.76 17.03
C ALA A 8 14.40 7.97 18.54
N TYR A 9 13.62 7.26 19.35
CA TYR A 9 13.77 7.27 20.82
C TYR A 9 15.16 6.80 21.25
N ARG A 10 15.65 5.68 20.67
CA ARG A 10 16.97 5.13 21.01
C ARG A 10 18.12 6.04 20.59
N LEU A 11 17.90 6.90 19.58
CA LEU A 11 18.89 7.86 19.12
C LEU A 11 18.87 9.20 19.87
N SER A 12 17.77 9.55 20.54
CA SER A 12 17.57 10.88 21.11
C SER A 12 17.15 10.91 22.57
N GLY A 13 16.79 9.77 23.17
CA GLY A 13 16.18 9.70 24.49
C GLY A 13 14.75 10.27 24.57
N ARG A 14 14.22 10.85 23.48
CA ARG A 14 12.90 11.48 23.45
C ARG A 14 11.83 10.57 22.90
N MET A 15 10.79 10.28 23.68
CA MET A 15 9.60 9.57 23.21
C MET A 15 8.68 10.53 22.45
N SER A 16 8.54 10.31 21.15
CA SER A 16 7.61 11.05 20.27
C SER A 16 7.22 10.20 19.08
N THR A 17 6.13 10.56 18.41
CA THR A 17 5.68 9.95 17.14
C THR A 17 5.40 11.04 16.12
N SER A 18 5.12 10.68 14.88
CA SER A 18 4.61 11.64 13.89
C SER A 18 3.09 11.56 13.80
N VAL A 19 2.44 12.64 13.34
CA VAL A 19 1.00 12.63 13.07
C VAL A 19 0.64 11.53 12.07
N SER A 20 1.47 11.31 11.03
CA SER A 20 1.32 10.20 10.09
C SER A 20 1.36 8.85 10.80
N GLY A 21 2.36 8.62 11.66
CA GLY A 21 2.49 7.39 12.44
C GLY A 21 1.33 7.19 13.41
N LEU A 22 0.84 8.25 14.06
CA LEU A 22 -0.29 8.17 14.97
C LEU A 22 -1.59 7.83 14.22
N SER A 23 -1.77 8.38 13.02
CA SER A 23 -2.94 8.06 12.18
C SER A 23 -2.95 6.60 11.72
N GLU A 24 -1.80 6.00 11.42
CA GLU A 24 -1.71 4.57 11.11
C GLU A 24 -2.06 3.68 12.31
N GLN A 25 -1.77 4.15 13.51
CA GLN A 25 -2.14 3.46 14.76
C GLN A 25 -3.61 3.66 15.16
N ILE A 26 -4.43 4.36 14.33
CA ILE A 26 -5.85 4.67 14.59
C ILE A 26 -6.03 5.55 15.85
N LEU A 27 -5.02 6.34 16.19
CA LEU A 27 -5.01 7.21 17.37
C LEU A 27 -4.98 8.70 16.98
N TRP A 28 -5.40 9.03 15.76
CA TRP A 28 -5.56 10.40 15.28
C TRP A 28 -7.03 10.71 15.00
N ASP A 29 -7.52 11.78 15.57
CA ASP A 29 -8.83 12.35 15.28
C ASP A 29 -8.71 13.31 14.12
N PHE A 30 -9.27 12.92 12.97
CA PHE A 30 -9.21 13.70 11.74
C PHE A 30 -10.14 14.93 11.74
N GLU A 31 -11.18 14.94 12.59
CA GLU A 31 -12.10 16.08 12.69
C GLU A 31 -11.49 17.21 13.52
N GLU A 32 -10.93 16.86 14.67
CA GLU A 32 -10.35 17.80 15.62
C GLU A 32 -8.85 18.05 15.38
N GLU A 33 -8.24 17.33 14.43
CA GLU A 33 -6.80 17.36 14.12
C GLU A 33 -5.91 17.22 15.36
N ARG A 34 -6.25 16.25 16.19
CA ARG A 34 -5.55 15.95 17.45
C ARG A 34 -5.51 14.45 17.74
N ARG A 35 -4.83 14.11 18.82
CA ARG A 35 -4.82 12.73 19.32
C ARG A 35 -6.26 12.27 19.66
N ALA A 36 -6.61 11.06 19.23
CA ALA A 36 -7.93 10.46 19.46
C ALA A 36 -8.04 9.87 20.88
N ASP A 37 -8.08 10.73 21.90
CA ASP A 37 -8.15 10.33 23.32
C ASP A 37 -9.40 9.51 23.62
N PHE A 38 -10.49 9.72 22.88
CA PHE A 38 -11.72 8.94 23.02
C PHE A 38 -11.52 7.47 22.64
N VAL A 39 -10.68 7.19 21.62
CA VAL A 39 -10.35 5.81 21.21
C VAL A 39 -9.50 5.15 22.30
N ALA A 40 -8.48 5.87 22.79
CA ALA A 40 -7.65 5.38 23.88
C ALA A 40 -8.49 5.06 25.14
N GLY A 41 -9.38 5.98 25.51
CA GLY A 41 -10.29 5.79 26.65
C GLY A 41 -11.24 4.61 26.49
N TRP A 42 -11.77 4.40 25.28
CA TRP A 42 -12.63 3.25 24.98
C TRP A 42 -11.92 1.90 25.19
N TYR A 43 -10.65 1.82 24.80
CA TYR A 43 -9.83 0.61 24.95
C TYR A 43 -9.08 0.54 26.28
N GLY A 44 -9.28 1.48 27.19
CA GLY A 44 -8.57 1.52 28.48
C GLY A 44 -7.06 1.74 28.34
N ILE A 45 -6.62 2.39 27.27
CA ILE A 45 -5.20 2.75 27.06
C ILE A 45 -4.91 4.03 27.84
N PRO A 46 -3.99 4.01 28.81
CA PRO A 46 -3.59 5.21 29.54
C PRO A 46 -3.02 6.28 28.58
N GLN A 47 -3.45 7.53 28.73
CA GLN A 47 -3.06 8.60 27.81
C GLN A 47 -1.54 8.87 27.81
N GLU A 48 -0.88 8.62 28.92
CA GLU A 48 0.58 8.74 29.06
C GLU A 48 1.36 7.68 28.25
N MET A 49 0.70 6.61 27.79
CA MET A 49 1.31 5.63 26.88
C MET A 49 1.33 6.09 25.44
N ILE A 50 0.60 7.14 25.10
CA ILE A 50 0.55 7.68 23.74
C ILE A 50 1.49 8.89 23.67
N PRO A 51 2.59 8.81 22.93
CA PRO A 51 3.55 9.91 22.87
C PRO A 51 2.99 11.13 22.14
N GLU A 52 3.63 12.28 22.35
CA GLU A 52 3.34 13.49 21.60
C GLU A 52 3.57 13.28 20.10
N ALA A 53 2.66 13.81 19.30
CA ALA A 53 2.74 13.77 17.86
C ALA A 53 3.36 15.06 17.30
N GLY A 54 4.41 14.91 16.54
CA GLY A 54 5.04 15.99 15.78
C GLY A 54 4.84 15.81 14.26
N VAL A 55 5.50 16.66 13.48
CA VAL A 55 5.45 16.58 12.02
C VAL A 55 6.21 15.35 11.50
N SER A 56 5.80 14.83 10.35
CA SER A 56 6.50 13.72 9.70
C SER A 56 7.82 14.15 9.07
N ILE A 57 7.85 15.35 8.49
CA ILE A 57 9.05 15.98 7.87
C ILE A 57 9.39 17.23 8.68
N GLY A 58 10.55 17.22 9.35
CA GLY A 58 11.01 18.32 10.19
C GLY A 58 11.92 17.82 11.31
N THR A 59 12.65 18.71 11.96
CA THR A 59 13.55 18.33 13.05
C THR A 59 12.81 18.29 14.38
N GLU A 60 12.26 17.13 14.73
CA GLU A 60 11.55 16.89 15.97
C GLU A 60 12.44 16.43 17.11
N ALA A 61 13.59 15.87 16.81
CA ALA A 61 14.58 15.41 17.78
C ALA A 61 16.00 15.48 17.19
N ARG A 62 16.98 15.36 18.08
CA ARG A 62 18.39 15.26 17.70
C ARG A 62 19.02 14.09 18.44
N THR A 63 20.06 13.50 17.86
CA THR A 63 20.84 12.45 18.48
C THR A 63 21.49 12.95 19.75
N ASP A 64 21.60 12.06 20.75
CA ASP A 64 22.27 12.32 22.01
C ASP A 64 23.71 11.75 22.05
N GLU A 65 24.42 12.01 23.13
CA GLU A 65 25.78 11.48 23.33
C GLU A 65 25.83 9.95 23.44
N ALA A 66 24.72 9.30 23.84
CA ALA A 66 24.68 7.84 23.89
C ALA A 66 24.65 7.24 22.49
N ALA A 67 23.92 7.85 21.55
CA ALA A 67 23.94 7.49 20.14
C ALA A 67 25.33 7.71 19.50
N GLU A 68 26.00 8.80 19.85
CA GLU A 68 27.36 9.05 19.39
C GLU A 68 28.33 7.98 19.87
N ARG A 69 28.33 7.66 21.14
CA ARG A 69 29.22 6.62 21.71
C ARG A 69 28.94 5.23 21.16
N LEU A 70 27.66 4.90 20.91
CA LEU A 70 27.26 3.54 20.47
C LEU A 70 27.40 3.32 18.97
N LEU A 71 27.07 4.36 18.17
CA LEU A 71 26.90 4.23 16.73
C LEU A 71 27.84 5.13 15.92
N GLY A 72 28.59 6.01 16.59
CA GLY A 72 29.46 6.99 15.90
C GLY A 72 28.70 8.10 15.17
N ILE A 73 27.41 8.28 15.47
CA ILE A 73 26.60 9.37 14.90
C ILE A 73 26.77 10.60 15.81
N PRO A 74 27.32 11.72 15.34
CA PRO A 74 27.56 12.88 16.19
C PRO A 74 26.33 13.34 16.95
N ALA A 75 26.49 13.65 18.24
CA ALA A 75 25.44 14.26 19.04
C ALA A 75 24.94 15.57 18.39
N GLY A 76 23.64 15.83 18.46
CA GLY A 76 23.02 16.98 17.81
C GLY A 76 22.64 16.77 16.34
N THR A 77 22.93 15.61 15.73
CA THR A 77 22.47 15.30 14.37
C THR A 77 20.93 15.28 14.32
N PRO A 78 20.28 16.03 13.39
CA PRO A 78 18.83 16.10 13.34
C PRO A 78 18.20 14.77 12.91
N ILE A 79 17.13 14.39 13.60
CA ILE A 79 16.21 13.32 13.20
C ILE A 79 15.03 14.02 12.55
N SER A 80 15.04 14.09 11.20
CA SER A 80 14.19 15.01 10.44
C SER A 80 13.06 14.34 9.69
N TYR A 81 12.90 13.02 9.79
CA TYR A 81 11.84 12.31 9.13
C TYR A 81 11.39 11.06 9.89
N ARG A 82 10.08 10.92 10.06
CA ARG A 82 9.43 9.69 10.54
C ARG A 82 8.02 9.59 9.97
N ALA A 83 7.66 8.41 9.52
CA ALA A 83 6.31 8.12 9.05
C ALA A 83 5.98 6.65 9.27
N GLY A 84 4.73 6.29 9.13
CA GLY A 84 4.31 4.93 8.96
C GLY A 84 4.77 4.32 7.63
N ASP A 85 4.60 3.01 7.45
CA ASP A 85 5.17 2.29 6.31
C ASP A 85 4.54 2.68 4.96
N GLN A 86 3.23 2.86 4.90
CA GLN A 86 2.53 3.14 3.64
C GLN A 86 2.69 4.59 3.16
N PRO A 87 2.52 5.62 4.00
CA PRO A 87 2.89 6.98 3.64
C PRO A 87 4.37 7.12 3.25
N ASN A 88 5.27 6.39 3.93
CA ASN A 88 6.69 6.35 3.58
C ASN A 88 6.94 5.73 2.19
N ASN A 89 6.25 4.63 1.86
CA ASN A 89 6.33 4.01 0.53
C ASN A 89 5.84 4.98 -0.56
N ALA A 90 4.75 5.69 -0.35
CA ALA A 90 4.28 6.71 -1.27
C ALA A 90 5.28 7.86 -1.45
N PHE A 91 5.89 8.32 -0.35
CA PHE A 91 6.96 9.32 -0.37
C PHE A 91 8.16 8.84 -1.21
N SER A 92 8.59 7.59 -1.06
CA SER A 92 9.70 7.01 -1.83
C SER A 92 9.45 7.00 -3.34
N LEU A 93 8.19 6.99 -3.77
CA LEU A 93 7.75 7.07 -5.16
C LEU A 93 7.45 8.51 -5.61
N ASN A 94 7.78 9.50 -4.79
CA ASN A 94 7.48 10.92 -5.01
C ASN A 94 5.97 11.16 -5.24
N VAL A 95 5.12 10.48 -4.46
CA VAL A 95 3.68 10.66 -4.45
C VAL A 95 3.34 11.54 -3.26
N MET A 96 3.14 12.84 -3.52
CA MET A 96 3.05 13.88 -2.51
C MET A 96 1.80 14.75 -2.66
N GLU A 97 1.28 14.90 -3.87
CA GLU A 97 0.21 15.84 -4.18
C GLU A 97 -1.14 15.13 -4.38
N ALA A 98 -2.20 15.88 -4.13
CA ALA A 98 -3.56 15.37 -4.38
C ALA A 98 -3.72 14.96 -5.86
N GLY A 99 -4.28 13.77 -6.08
CA GLY A 99 -4.39 13.15 -7.41
C GLY A 99 -3.22 12.23 -7.79
N GLU A 100 -2.15 12.20 -7.01
CA GLU A 100 -1.06 11.24 -7.21
C GLU A 100 -1.34 9.92 -6.49
N VAL A 101 -0.97 8.82 -7.12
CA VAL A 101 -1.22 7.46 -6.62
C VAL A 101 0.07 6.65 -6.67
N ALA A 102 0.40 5.99 -5.57
CA ALA A 102 1.43 4.97 -5.50
C ALA A 102 0.81 3.58 -5.67
N ALA A 103 1.45 2.73 -6.47
CA ALA A 103 1.05 1.34 -6.63
C ALA A 103 2.24 0.40 -6.38
N THR A 104 2.03 -0.64 -5.58
CA THR A 104 3.02 -1.68 -5.35
C THR A 104 2.39 -3.06 -5.51
N GLY A 105 3.13 -4.00 -6.09
CA GLY A 105 2.64 -5.34 -6.42
C GLY A 105 3.56 -6.42 -5.86
N GLY A 106 3.63 -6.50 -4.52
CA GLY A 106 4.33 -7.57 -3.80
C GLY A 106 3.47 -8.83 -3.65
N THR A 107 3.64 -9.57 -2.58
CA THR A 107 2.77 -10.70 -2.19
C THR A 107 1.31 -10.25 -2.15
N SER A 108 1.06 -9.11 -1.50
CA SER A 108 -0.17 -8.32 -1.62
C SER A 108 0.07 -7.10 -2.50
N GLY A 109 -0.98 -6.58 -3.14
CA GLY A 109 -0.94 -5.33 -3.85
C GLY A 109 -1.41 -4.19 -2.95
N VAL A 110 -0.86 -3.01 -3.18
CA VAL A 110 -1.28 -1.79 -2.50
C VAL A 110 -1.51 -0.70 -3.53
N VAL A 111 -2.60 0.01 -3.36
CA VAL A 111 -2.86 1.30 -4.02
C VAL A 111 -3.00 2.35 -2.93
N TYR A 112 -2.23 3.42 -3.03
CA TYR A 112 -2.23 4.52 -2.08
C TYR A 112 -2.40 5.84 -2.83
N GLY A 113 -3.56 6.45 -2.71
CA GLY A 113 -3.88 7.71 -3.38
C GLY A 113 -3.84 8.88 -2.42
N VAL A 114 -3.23 10.00 -2.83
CA VAL A 114 -3.20 11.24 -2.05
C VAL A 114 -4.39 12.12 -2.40
N THR A 115 -5.00 12.73 -1.39
CA THR A 115 -6.14 13.67 -1.51
C THR A 115 -5.95 14.84 -0.55
N ASP A 116 -6.55 15.96 -0.87
CA ASP A 116 -6.65 17.14 0.00
C ASP A 116 -7.91 17.15 0.88
N LYS A 117 -8.76 16.12 0.74
CA LYS A 117 -10.03 15.99 1.45
C LYS A 117 -10.00 14.87 2.47
N ARG A 118 -10.52 15.14 3.66
CA ARG A 118 -10.81 14.09 4.63
C ARG A 118 -11.92 13.19 4.08
N GLN A 119 -11.62 11.93 3.89
CA GLN A 119 -12.57 10.95 3.37
C GLN A 119 -12.51 9.68 4.21
N ALA A 120 -13.69 9.17 4.57
CA ALA A 120 -13.83 7.86 5.17
C ALA A 120 -14.77 7.02 4.29
N ASP A 121 -14.39 5.78 4.04
CA ASP A 121 -15.28 4.86 3.33
C ASP A 121 -16.32 4.27 4.28
N PRO A 122 -17.62 4.53 4.07
CA PRO A 122 -18.68 3.98 4.92
C PRO A 122 -18.69 2.45 5.00
N GLN A 123 -18.11 1.78 4.01
CA GLN A 123 -17.97 0.32 3.95
C GLN A 123 -16.63 -0.19 4.49
N SER A 124 -15.77 0.70 4.98
CA SER A 124 -14.45 0.36 5.54
C SER A 124 -13.55 -0.44 4.58
N ARG A 125 -13.68 -0.23 3.25
CA ARG A 125 -12.89 -0.93 2.23
C ARG A 125 -11.48 -0.39 2.09
N VAL A 126 -11.23 0.83 2.57
CA VAL A 126 -9.94 1.51 2.57
C VAL A 126 -9.60 2.04 3.95
N ASN A 127 -8.33 2.38 4.16
CA ASN A 127 -7.89 3.18 5.31
C ASN A 127 -7.60 4.60 4.87
N THR A 128 -7.82 5.55 5.77
CA THR A 128 -7.36 6.93 5.57
C THR A 128 -6.26 7.23 6.59
N PHE A 129 -5.15 7.80 6.12
CA PHE A 129 -4.01 8.20 6.94
C PHE A 129 -3.67 9.66 6.71
N VAL A 130 -3.01 10.29 7.68
CA VAL A 130 -2.36 11.57 7.45
C VAL A 130 -1.10 11.34 6.62
N HIS A 131 -0.99 12.04 5.48
CA HIS A 131 0.18 11.88 4.62
C HIS A 131 1.41 12.62 5.16
N VAL A 132 2.60 12.24 4.71
CA VAL A 132 3.88 12.72 5.26
C VAL A 132 4.07 14.24 5.19
N ASN A 133 3.56 14.89 4.15
CA ASN A 133 3.65 16.33 3.93
C ASN A 133 2.39 17.10 4.34
N HIS A 134 1.52 16.48 5.13
CA HIS A 134 0.33 17.14 5.66
C HIS A 134 0.70 18.31 6.57
N THR A 135 0.00 19.42 6.40
CA THR A 135 -0.01 20.56 7.32
C THR A 135 -1.43 21.12 7.43
N ALA A 136 -1.74 21.87 8.49
CA ALA A 136 -3.04 22.50 8.63
C ALA A 136 -3.38 23.47 7.47
N SER A 137 -2.36 24.15 6.91
CA SER A 137 -2.54 25.05 5.75
C SER A 137 -2.55 24.33 4.40
N ASN A 138 -2.03 23.11 4.34
CA ASN A 138 -1.97 22.30 3.12
C ASN A 138 -2.28 20.84 3.45
N PRO A 139 -3.57 20.52 3.69
CA PRO A 139 -3.95 19.18 4.11
C PRO A 139 -3.67 18.13 3.03
N ARG A 140 -3.05 17.01 3.45
CA ARG A 140 -2.77 15.85 2.61
C ARG A 140 -3.11 14.58 3.38
N TYR A 141 -3.97 13.79 2.80
CA TYR A 141 -4.41 12.50 3.33
C TYR A 141 -4.12 11.40 2.33
N GLY A 142 -3.78 10.23 2.83
CA GLY A 142 -3.57 9.05 2.02
C GLY A 142 -4.72 8.06 2.16
N ILE A 143 -5.29 7.67 1.06
CA ILE A 143 -6.30 6.62 0.99
C ILE A 143 -5.59 5.31 0.61
N LEU A 144 -5.52 4.39 1.53
CA LEU A 144 -4.87 3.08 1.35
C LEU A 144 -5.88 1.99 1.03
N LEU A 145 -5.62 1.26 -0.03
CA LEU A 145 -6.32 0.02 -0.36
C LEU A 145 -5.31 -1.12 -0.49
N CYS A 146 -5.55 -2.19 0.26
CA CYS A 146 -4.77 -3.42 0.18
C CYS A 146 -5.54 -4.48 -0.61
N ILE A 147 -4.82 -5.22 -1.46
CA ILE A 147 -5.34 -6.30 -2.31
C ILE A 147 -4.54 -7.56 -1.99
N ASN A 148 -5.14 -8.50 -1.25
CA ASN A 148 -4.42 -9.69 -0.79
C ASN A 148 -4.11 -10.68 -1.91
N GLY A 149 -4.95 -10.73 -2.95
CA GLY A 149 -4.84 -11.66 -4.05
C GLY A 149 -4.01 -11.18 -5.24
N THR A 150 -2.77 -10.75 -5.05
CA THR A 150 -1.91 -10.25 -6.14
C THR A 150 -0.73 -11.16 -6.42
N GLY A 151 0.46 -10.82 -5.98
CA GLY A 151 1.66 -11.60 -6.23
C GLY A 151 1.59 -13.02 -5.69
N ILE A 152 0.82 -13.24 -4.61
CA ILE A 152 0.57 -14.61 -4.11
C ILE A 152 -0.15 -15.48 -5.16
N MET A 153 -1.10 -14.92 -5.92
CA MET A 153 -1.77 -15.63 -7.01
C MET A 153 -0.77 -15.99 -8.12
N ASN A 154 0.05 -15.02 -8.55
CA ASN A 154 1.08 -15.26 -9.56
C ASN A 154 2.10 -16.32 -9.10
N SER A 155 2.52 -16.26 -7.84
CA SER A 155 3.40 -17.25 -7.21
C SER A 155 2.75 -18.62 -7.10
N TRP A 156 1.45 -18.69 -6.78
CA TRP A 156 0.71 -19.93 -6.73
C TRP A 156 0.63 -20.61 -8.11
N ILE A 157 0.35 -19.84 -9.17
CA ILE A 157 0.35 -20.34 -10.56
C ILE A 157 1.72 -20.89 -10.93
N ARG A 158 2.81 -20.17 -10.58
CA ARG A 158 4.17 -20.66 -10.82
C ARG A 158 4.42 -22.02 -10.15
N ARG A 159 4.05 -22.15 -8.88
CA ARG A 159 4.30 -23.40 -8.13
C ARG A 159 3.43 -24.57 -8.58
N ASN A 160 2.14 -24.33 -8.83
CA ASN A 160 1.15 -25.40 -8.97
C ASN A 160 0.71 -25.67 -10.39
N VAL A 161 0.78 -24.67 -11.29
CA VAL A 161 0.42 -24.85 -12.71
C VAL A 161 1.64 -25.10 -13.56
N THR A 162 2.73 -24.33 -13.35
CA THR A 162 3.97 -24.53 -14.10
C THR A 162 4.97 -25.44 -13.37
N GLN A 163 4.65 -25.93 -12.17
CA GLN A 163 5.50 -26.81 -11.36
C GLN A 163 6.94 -26.27 -11.21
N GLU A 164 7.07 -24.93 -11.12
CA GLU A 164 8.35 -24.21 -11.06
C GLU A 164 9.31 -24.43 -12.24
N THR A 165 8.83 -25.04 -13.33
CA THR A 165 9.65 -25.24 -14.55
C THR A 165 9.92 -23.94 -15.29
N LEU A 166 9.15 -22.89 -15.00
CA LEU A 166 9.29 -21.56 -15.58
C LEU A 166 9.75 -20.55 -14.53
N ASP A 167 10.69 -19.70 -14.90
CA ASP A 167 10.96 -18.48 -14.14
C ASP A 167 9.93 -17.39 -14.48
N TYR A 168 9.94 -16.28 -13.75
CA TYR A 168 8.99 -15.18 -13.98
C TYR A 168 9.17 -14.50 -15.34
N ALA A 169 10.40 -14.46 -15.87
CA ALA A 169 10.67 -13.88 -17.18
C ALA A 169 10.02 -14.71 -18.28
N GLU A 170 10.16 -16.03 -18.20
CA GLU A 170 9.55 -16.97 -19.12
C GLU A 170 8.02 -16.99 -19.02
N MET A 171 7.47 -16.96 -17.79
CA MET A 171 6.03 -16.82 -17.57
C MET A 171 5.49 -15.54 -18.25
N ASN A 172 6.20 -14.42 -18.10
CA ASN A 172 5.83 -13.14 -18.73
C ASN A 172 5.90 -13.23 -20.25
N ARG A 173 6.90 -13.91 -20.82
CA ARG A 173 7.05 -14.09 -22.25
C ARG A 173 5.91 -14.94 -22.84
N GLN A 174 5.57 -16.05 -22.20
CA GLN A 174 4.44 -16.88 -22.61
C GLN A 174 3.11 -16.15 -22.48
N ALA A 175 2.88 -15.43 -21.38
CA ALA A 175 1.68 -14.61 -21.22
C ALA A 175 1.55 -13.55 -22.33
N ALA A 176 2.67 -12.95 -22.75
CA ALA A 176 2.67 -11.94 -23.80
C ALA A 176 2.35 -12.48 -25.21
N SER A 177 2.50 -13.79 -25.45
CA SER A 177 2.15 -14.41 -26.72
C SER A 177 0.63 -14.58 -26.93
N VAL A 178 -0.16 -14.44 -25.85
CA VAL A 178 -1.62 -14.57 -25.89
C VAL A 178 -2.26 -13.18 -26.04
N PRO A 179 -3.33 -13.03 -26.84
CA PRO A 179 -4.04 -11.76 -26.99
C PRO A 179 -4.62 -11.25 -25.68
N ALA A 180 -4.85 -9.94 -25.60
CA ALA A 180 -5.56 -9.33 -24.47
C ALA A 180 -6.97 -9.94 -24.34
N GLY A 181 -7.38 -10.19 -23.06
CA GLY A 181 -8.62 -10.90 -22.76
C GLY A 181 -8.47 -12.41 -22.73
N SER A 182 -7.25 -12.95 -22.94
CA SER A 182 -6.93 -14.39 -22.83
C SER A 182 -7.93 -15.30 -23.55
N GLU A 183 -8.46 -14.84 -24.70
CA GLU A 183 -9.50 -15.51 -25.49
C GLU A 183 -10.75 -15.92 -24.67
N GLY A 184 -11.11 -15.12 -23.66
CA GLY A 184 -12.26 -15.34 -22.79
C GLY A 184 -11.95 -16.05 -21.47
N LEU A 185 -10.74 -16.52 -21.27
CA LEU A 185 -10.31 -17.06 -19.98
C LEU A 185 -10.09 -15.92 -18.98
N SER A 186 -10.66 -16.03 -17.80
CA SER A 186 -10.54 -15.04 -16.74
C SER A 186 -10.03 -15.66 -15.43
N VAL A 187 -9.22 -14.92 -14.69
CA VAL A 187 -8.75 -15.32 -13.37
C VAL A 187 -9.25 -14.31 -12.34
N VAL A 188 -9.92 -14.81 -11.31
CA VAL A 188 -10.26 -14.07 -10.10
C VAL A 188 -9.13 -14.31 -9.10
N PRO A 189 -8.31 -13.30 -8.74
CA PRO A 189 -7.07 -13.53 -8.01
C PRO A 189 -7.25 -13.64 -6.48
N PHE A 190 -8.47 -13.47 -5.97
CA PHE A 190 -8.74 -13.53 -4.53
C PHE A 190 -8.58 -14.96 -4.00
N GLY A 191 -8.36 -15.12 -2.71
CA GLY A 191 -8.16 -16.46 -2.12
C GLY A 191 -7.09 -16.49 -1.04
N ASN A 192 -6.57 -15.31 -0.67
CA ASN A 192 -5.63 -15.12 0.42
C ASN A 192 -6.33 -14.49 1.65
N GLY A 193 -7.41 -15.13 2.11
CA GLY A 193 -8.20 -14.64 3.24
C GLY A 193 -9.28 -13.63 2.86
N ALA A 194 -9.64 -12.77 3.81
CA ALA A 194 -10.63 -11.73 3.62
C ALA A 194 -10.08 -10.58 2.79
N GLU A 195 -10.84 -10.14 1.81
CA GLU A 195 -10.50 -8.98 0.98
C GLU A 195 -11.22 -7.74 1.48
N ARG A 196 -10.46 -6.75 1.93
CA ARG A 196 -11.02 -5.52 2.46
C ARG A 196 -11.83 -4.75 1.41
N MET A 197 -11.31 -4.68 0.18
CA MET A 197 -12.01 -4.07 -0.95
C MET A 197 -13.36 -4.74 -1.29
N LEU A 198 -13.58 -5.97 -0.81
CA LEU A 198 -14.84 -6.71 -0.91
C LEU A 198 -15.61 -6.74 0.42
N CYS A 199 -15.50 -5.69 1.23
CA CYS A 199 -16.13 -5.56 2.55
C CYS A 199 -15.76 -6.72 3.49
N ASN A 200 -14.49 -7.07 3.56
CA ASN A 200 -13.92 -8.17 4.35
C ASN A 200 -14.51 -9.56 4.05
N ARG A 201 -15.08 -9.74 2.87
CA ARG A 201 -15.58 -11.06 2.47
C ARG A 201 -14.43 -11.96 2.05
N CYS A 202 -14.43 -13.19 2.56
CA CYS A 202 -13.58 -14.25 2.05
C CYS A 202 -14.10 -14.70 0.69
N ARG A 203 -13.30 -14.53 -0.35
CA ARG A 203 -13.55 -15.05 -1.69
C ARG A 203 -12.42 -16.00 -2.06
N ARG A 204 -12.76 -17.04 -2.79
CA ARG A 204 -11.76 -17.97 -3.33
C ARG A 204 -11.29 -17.49 -4.69
N ALA A 205 -10.05 -17.83 -5.03
CA ALA A 205 -9.55 -17.67 -6.39
C ALA A 205 -10.31 -18.59 -7.34
N GLY A 206 -10.36 -18.20 -8.60
CA GLY A 206 -11.03 -19.01 -9.63
C GLY A 206 -10.46 -18.78 -11.01
N ILE A 207 -10.46 -19.83 -11.82
CA ILE A 207 -10.19 -19.79 -13.25
C ILE A 207 -11.52 -20.05 -13.93
N ILE A 208 -12.01 -19.10 -14.72
CA ILE A 208 -13.37 -19.07 -15.25
C ILE A 208 -13.32 -19.01 -16.78
N GLY A 209 -14.18 -19.76 -17.44
CA GLY A 209 -14.27 -19.78 -18.90
C GLY A 209 -13.22 -20.65 -19.59
N LEU A 210 -12.70 -21.68 -18.88
CA LEU A 210 -11.71 -22.59 -19.44
C LEU A 210 -12.32 -23.43 -20.56
N ASP A 211 -11.76 -23.32 -21.78
CA ASP A 211 -12.03 -24.16 -22.91
C ASP A 211 -10.87 -25.14 -23.11
N LEU A 212 -11.13 -26.44 -22.92
CA LEU A 212 -10.11 -27.50 -22.95
C LEU A 212 -9.48 -27.74 -24.32
N ASN A 213 -10.12 -27.28 -25.39
CA ASN A 213 -9.60 -27.42 -26.75
C ASN A 213 -8.77 -26.22 -27.22
N ARG A 214 -8.87 -25.08 -26.51
CA ARG A 214 -8.26 -23.81 -26.91
C ARG A 214 -7.21 -23.33 -25.95
N HIS A 215 -7.54 -23.33 -24.67
CA HIS A 215 -6.70 -22.68 -23.66
C HIS A 215 -5.50 -23.54 -23.25
N THR A 216 -4.35 -22.91 -23.16
CA THR A 216 -3.08 -23.51 -22.73
C THR A 216 -2.57 -22.85 -21.47
N THR A 217 -1.43 -23.30 -20.93
CA THR A 217 -0.75 -22.65 -19.81
C THR A 217 -0.50 -21.17 -20.09
N ALA A 218 -0.14 -20.78 -21.31
CA ALA A 218 0.10 -19.38 -21.67
C ALA A 218 -1.15 -18.51 -21.45
N HIS A 219 -2.35 -19.03 -21.73
CA HIS A 219 -3.61 -18.34 -21.46
C HIS A 219 -3.86 -18.17 -19.96
N ILE A 220 -3.56 -19.20 -19.16
CA ILE A 220 -3.69 -19.10 -17.69
C ILE A 220 -2.72 -18.04 -17.14
N LEU A 221 -1.47 -18.01 -17.63
CA LEU A 221 -0.49 -17.01 -17.25
C LEU A 221 -0.95 -15.58 -17.60
N ARG A 222 -1.50 -15.41 -18.82
CA ARG A 222 -2.06 -14.13 -19.27
C ARG A 222 -3.26 -13.71 -18.43
N ALA A 223 -4.26 -14.58 -18.29
CA ALA A 223 -5.46 -14.31 -17.50
C ALA A 223 -5.14 -13.99 -16.03
N THR A 224 -4.09 -14.62 -15.47
CA THR A 224 -3.63 -14.32 -14.10
C THR A 224 -3.16 -12.88 -13.99
N GLN A 225 -2.30 -12.40 -14.89
CA GLN A 225 -1.82 -11.03 -14.86
C GLN A 225 -2.94 -10.01 -15.09
N GLU A 226 -3.87 -10.32 -15.99
CA GLU A 226 -5.03 -9.48 -16.26
C GLU A 226 -5.98 -9.42 -15.06
N GLY A 227 -6.28 -10.56 -14.43
CA GLY A 227 -7.13 -10.61 -13.24
C GLY A 227 -6.55 -9.82 -12.07
N ILE A 228 -5.22 -9.89 -11.86
CA ILE A 228 -4.53 -9.06 -10.87
C ILE A 228 -4.64 -7.58 -11.27
N ALA A 229 -4.40 -7.22 -12.53
CA ALA A 229 -4.52 -5.84 -13.01
C ALA A 229 -5.94 -5.29 -12.81
N TYR A 230 -6.97 -6.08 -13.09
CA TYR A 230 -8.35 -5.68 -12.86
C TYR A 230 -8.70 -5.49 -11.37
N SER A 231 -8.06 -6.23 -10.47
CA SER A 231 -8.24 -6.00 -9.05
C SER A 231 -7.66 -4.64 -8.60
N PHE A 232 -6.53 -4.22 -9.16
CA PHE A 232 -6.00 -2.86 -8.97
C PHE A 232 -6.96 -1.81 -9.53
N ARG A 233 -7.51 -2.02 -10.73
CA ARG A 233 -8.48 -1.11 -11.32
C ARG A 233 -9.72 -0.96 -10.45
N TYR A 234 -10.27 -2.05 -9.95
CA TYR A 234 -11.41 -2.00 -9.03
C TYR A 234 -11.09 -1.22 -7.75
N GLY A 235 -9.87 -1.36 -7.22
CA GLY A 235 -9.40 -0.55 -6.09
C GLY A 235 -9.33 0.94 -6.41
N ILE A 236 -8.86 1.30 -7.60
CA ILE A 236 -8.83 2.69 -8.08
C ILE A 236 -10.27 3.24 -8.23
N ASP A 237 -11.21 2.43 -8.69
CA ASP A 237 -12.61 2.86 -8.84
C ASP A 237 -13.27 3.08 -7.46
N ILE A 238 -12.91 2.31 -6.42
CA ILE A 238 -13.31 2.61 -5.04
C ILE A 238 -12.77 3.98 -4.61
N MET A 239 -11.50 4.27 -4.87
CA MET A 239 -10.89 5.56 -4.54
C MET A 239 -11.55 6.72 -5.29
N ARG A 240 -11.88 6.52 -6.57
CA ARG A 240 -12.63 7.51 -7.37
C ARG A 240 -14.00 7.81 -6.76
N GLY A 241 -14.69 6.79 -6.27
CA GLY A 241 -15.95 6.93 -5.54
C GLY A 241 -15.83 7.75 -4.24
N LEU A 242 -14.63 7.81 -3.67
CA LEU A 242 -14.29 8.63 -2.51
C LEU A 242 -13.72 10.01 -2.88
N GLY A 243 -13.78 10.39 -4.16
CA GLY A 243 -13.33 11.71 -4.63
C GLY A 243 -11.82 11.82 -4.91
N VAL A 244 -11.05 10.75 -4.81
CA VAL A 244 -9.68 10.74 -5.32
C VAL A 244 -9.73 10.72 -6.84
N ARG A 245 -9.09 11.68 -7.48
CA ARG A 245 -8.97 11.75 -8.94
C ARG A 245 -7.54 11.37 -9.33
N PRO A 246 -7.28 10.11 -9.73
CA PRO A 246 -5.93 9.68 -10.09
C PRO A 246 -5.49 10.36 -11.39
N ASP A 247 -4.61 11.35 -11.28
CA ASP A 247 -3.99 12.03 -12.42
C ASP A 247 -2.70 11.33 -12.83
N VAL A 248 -1.95 10.82 -11.85
CA VAL A 248 -0.69 10.14 -12.04
C VAL A 248 -0.61 8.90 -11.15
N ILE A 249 -0.26 7.76 -11.73
CA ILE A 249 0.04 6.54 -10.99
C ILE A 249 1.53 6.23 -11.11
N ARG A 250 2.23 6.22 -9.96
CA ARG A 250 3.63 5.83 -9.87
C ARG A 250 3.74 4.45 -9.25
N ALA A 251 4.45 3.56 -9.91
CA ALA A 251 4.66 2.19 -9.44
C ALA A 251 6.14 1.93 -9.21
N GLY A 252 6.45 1.25 -8.12
CA GLY A 252 7.80 0.78 -7.85
C GLY A 252 8.24 -0.26 -8.89
N ALA A 253 9.46 -0.14 -9.40
CA ALA A 253 10.04 -1.09 -10.35
C ALA A 253 10.46 -2.40 -9.65
N ALA A 254 9.48 -3.11 -9.09
CA ALA A 254 9.68 -4.35 -8.34
C ALA A 254 8.54 -5.35 -8.59
N ASN A 255 8.81 -6.63 -8.38
CA ASN A 255 7.82 -7.71 -8.43
C ASN A 255 6.99 -7.72 -9.73
N LEU A 256 5.66 -7.66 -9.64
CA LEU A 256 4.75 -7.70 -10.80
C LEU A 256 5.01 -6.55 -11.78
N PHE A 257 5.42 -5.38 -11.29
CA PHE A 257 5.74 -4.23 -12.14
C PHE A 257 7.06 -4.38 -12.91
N LEU A 258 7.84 -5.44 -12.71
CA LEU A 258 8.93 -5.83 -13.62
C LEU A 258 8.42 -6.36 -14.95
N SER A 259 7.20 -6.92 -14.99
CA SER A 259 6.58 -7.41 -16.23
C SER A 259 6.15 -6.23 -17.14
N PRO A 260 6.70 -6.11 -18.35
CA PRO A 260 6.21 -5.13 -19.34
C PRO A 260 4.73 -5.33 -19.66
N LEU A 261 4.30 -6.58 -19.72
CA LEU A 261 2.91 -6.95 -19.97
C LEU A 261 1.99 -6.43 -18.87
N PHE A 262 2.33 -6.68 -17.61
CA PHE A 262 1.55 -6.20 -16.47
C PHE A 262 1.44 -4.66 -16.47
N ARG A 263 2.56 -3.97 -16.69
CA ARG A 263 2.57 -2.49 -16.81
C ARG A 263 1.68 -1.99 -17.95
N GLN A 264 1.69 -2.68 -19.11
CA GLN A 264 0.86 -2.29 -20.24
C GLN A 264 -0.63 -2.53 -19.96
N THR A 265 -0.97 -3.63 -19.30
CA THR A 265 -2.35 -3.95 -18.89
C THR A 265 -2.89 -2.90 -17.92
N GLN A 266 -2.08 -2.48 -16.96
CA GLN A 266 -2.43 -1.40 -16.03
C GLN A 266 -2.70 -0.07 -16.74
N LYS A 267 -1.88 0.31 -17.73
CA LYS A 267 -2.07 1.55 -18.51
C LYS A 267 -3.36 1.57 -19.32
N ARG A 268 -3.82 0.41 -19.80
CA ARG A 268 -5.05 0.31 -20.62
C ARG A 268 -6.32 0.17 -19.79
N GLY A 269 -6.19 -0.29 -18.55
CA GLY A 269 -7.28 -0.45 -17.60
C GLY A 269 -7.54 0.78 -16.72
N GLY A 270 -6.65 1.78 -16.76
CA GLY A 270 -6.67 3.00 -15.92
C GLY A 270 -7.50 4.18 -16.48
#